data_6373099937482ac3a42d18cda85361a9
#
_entry.id   6373099937482ac3a42d18cda85361a9
#
_cell.length_a   1.000
_cell.length_b   1.000
_cell.length_c   1.000
_cell.angle_alpha   90.00
_cell.angle_beta   90.00
_cell.angle_gamma   90.00
#
_symmetry.space_group_name_H-M   'P 1'
#
loop_
_entity.id
_entity.type
_entity.pdbx_description
1 polymer ?
#
loop_
_entity_poly.entity_id
_entity_poly.type
_entity_poly.pdbx_seq_one_letter_code
_entity_poly.pdbx_strand_id
1 'polypeptide(L)'
;MALPKDHSGWTDRGYLPHYDKPGLVQAVTFRLADSLPESKCSEWEHLLEITDDAERIRQIERYLDQGAGSCILRQPQCAEIVQNALLHFHGTRYRLIAWCVMPNHVHALFQTFPGHPLGKVIHSWKTFTTREINKHLQRDGPLWQEDYFDTFMRDDEHQWAEKDYIERNPVNAGLVQRALAWPWSSASWNASMA
;
A
#
# COMPACT_ATOMS: atom_id res chain seq x y z
N MET A 1 21.65 7.41 -18.04
CA MET A 1 21.87 5.96 -17.85
C MET A 1 20.57 5.28 -18.27
N ALA A 2 20.61 4.32 -19.20
CA ALA A 2 19.40 3.62 -19.65
C ALA A 2 18.82 2.77 -18.52
N LEU A 3 17.48 2.69 -18.44
CA LEU A 3 16.82 1.81 -17.48
C LEU A 3 17.14 0.33 -17.79
N PRO A 4 17.28 -0.54 -16.77
CA PRO A 4 17.36 -1.98 -17.00
C PRO A 4 16.15 -2.47 -17.79
N LYS A 5 16.33 -3.50 -18.64
CA LYS A 5 15.31 -3.99 -19.58
C LYS A 5 13.98 -4.40 -18.95
N ASP A 6 13.98 -4.68 -17.63
CA ASP A 6 12.80 -5.15 -16.89
C ASP A 6 12.00 -4.03 -16.20
N HIS A 7 12.51 -2.78 -16.24
CA HIS A 7 11.87 -1.61 -15.65
C HIS A 7 11.34 -0.67 -16.74
N SER A 8 10.09 -0.26 -16.61
CA SER A 8 9.36 0.42 -17.69
C SER A 8 9.44 1.96 -17.65
N GLY A 9 10.01 2.55 -16.59
CA GLY A 9 9.95 4.01 -16.42
C GLY A 9 8.52 4.49 -16.16
N TRP A 10 8.12 5.57 -16.80
CA TRP A 10 6.74 6.06 -16.73
C TRP A 10 5.79 5.15 -17.50
N THR A 11 4.73 4.70 -16.84
CA THR A 11 3.63 3.95 -17.43
C THR A 11 2.31 4.56 -16.97
N ASP A 12 1.34 4.68 -17.88
CA ASP A 12 0.00 5.12 -17.59
C ASP A 12 -0.97 3.99 -17.95
N ARG A 13 -1.83 3.62 -17.02
CA ARG A 13 -2.88 2.61 -17.22
C ARG A 13 -4.27 3.24 -17.32
N GLY A 14 -4.34 4.56 -17.57
CA GLY A 14 -5.58 5.28 -17.80
C GLY A 14 -6.15 6.02 -16.58
N TYR A 15 -5.65 5.78 -15.37
CA TYR A 15 -6.09 6.45 -14.15
C TYR A 15 -4.96 7.15 -13.40
N LEU A 16 -3.78 6.53 -13.34
CA LEU A 16 -2.65 7.02 -12.56
C LEU A 16 -1.35 6.74 -13.30
N PRO A 17 -0.45 7.74 -13.37
CA PRO A 17 0.91 7.53 -13.84
C PRO A 17 1.70 6.75 -12.79
N HIS A 18 2.39 5.71 -13.21
CA HIS A 18 3.31 4.93 -12.39
C HIS A 18 4.74 5.15 -12.85
N TYR A 19 5.67 5.25 -11.91
CA TYR A 19 7.09 5.37 -12.24
C TYR A 19 7.89 4.20 -11.69
N ASP A 20 8.50 3.42 -12.57
CA ASP A 20 9.26 2.22 -12.20
C ASP A 20 10.74 2.38 -12.56
N LYS A 21 11.58 2.53 -11.53
CA LYS A 21 13.03 2.62 -11.62
C LYS A 21 13.67 1.91 -10.43
N PRO A 22 14.66 1.00 -10.66
CA PRO A 22 15.34 0.31 -9.58
C PRO A 22 16.11 1.31 -8.71
N GLY A 23 16.15 1.05 -7.42
CA GLY A 23 16.85 1.90 -6.45
C GLY A 23 16.10 3.17 -6.06
N LEU A 24 14.91 3.40 -6.61
CA LEU A 24 14.04 4.49 -6.18
C LEU A 24 13.20 4.05 -4.98
N VAL A 25 13.14 4.89 -3.95
CA VAL A 25 12.24 4.67 -2.82
C VAL A 25 10.85 5.17 -3.21
N GLN A 26 9.85 4.32 -3.05
CA GLN A 26 8.47 4.62 -3.41
C GLN A 26 7.51 4.23 -2.31
N ALA A 27 6.54 5.09 -2.04
CA ALA A 27 5.36 4.78 -1.25
C ALA A 27 4.28 4.21 -2.18
N VAL A 28 3.62 3.16 -1.74
CA VAL A 28 2.54 2.50 -2.48
C VAL A 28 1.36 2.30 -1.56
N THR A 29 0.16 2.65 -2.05
CA THR A 29 -1.11 2.36 -1.38
C THR A 29 -1.96 1.47 -2.29
N PHE A 30 -2.38 0.30 -1.80
CA PHE A 30 -3.34 -0.58 -2.48
C PHE A 30 -4.46 -0.99 -1.53
N ARG A 31 -5.66 -1.16 -2.06
CA ARG A 31 -6.90 -1.25 -1.29
C ARG A 31 -7.75 -2.47 -1.63
N LEU A 32 -8.62 -2.87 -0.72
CA LEU A 32 -9.62 -3.90 -0.97
C LEU A 32 -10.55 -3.49 -2.12
N ALA A 33 -11.02 -4.46 -2.88
CA ALA A 33 -11.91 -4.23 -4.03
C ALA A 33 -13.22 -3.56 -3.63
N ASP A 34 -13.72 -3.85 -2.42
CA ASP A 34 -14.97 -3.33 -1.86
C ASP A 34 -14.81 -2.09 -0.96
N SER A 35 -13.59 -1.55 -0.87
CA SER A 35 -13.32 -0.34 -0.05
C SER A 35 -14.00 0.92 -0.57
N LEU A 36 -14.61 0.86 -1.76
CA LEU A 36 -15.43 1.89 -2.38
C LEU A 36 -16.78 1.28 -2.76
N PRO A 37 -17.83 1.52 -1.98
CA PRO A 37 -19.18 1.09 -2.34
C PRO A 37 -19.67 1.80 -3.60
N GLU A 38 -20.47 1.10 -4.42
CA GLU A 38 -21.09 1.68 -5.63
C GLU A 38 -21.88 2.97 -5.35
N SER A 39 -22.48 3.07 -4.16
CA SER A 39 -23.20 4.28 -3.70
C SER A 39 -22.32 5.53 -3.58
N LYS A 40 -21.00 5.39 -3.64
CA LYS A 40 -20.02 6.47 -3.53
C LYS A 40 -19.14 6.65 -4.78
N CYS A 41 -19.52 6.02 -5.89
CA CYS A 41 -18.79 6.17 -7.16
C CYS A 41 -18.69 7.63 -7.61
N SER A 42 -19.76 8.44 -7.41
CA SER A 42 -19.73 9.86 -7.76
C SER A 42 -18.73 10.68 -6.93
N GLU A 43 -18.57 10.36 -5.64
CA GLU A 43 -17.55 11.01 -4.79
C GLU A 43 -16.13 10.62 -5.28
N TRP A 44 -15.96 9.38 -5.71
CA TRP A 44 -14.69 8.90 -6.26
C TRP A 44 -14.37 9.54 -7.62
N GLU A 45 -15.34 9.65 -8.51
CA GLU A 45 -15.18 10.35 -9.79
C GLU A 45 -14.73 11.79 -9.56
N HIS A 46 -15.33 12.48 -8.58
CA HIS A 46 -14.91 13.82 -8.20
C HIS A 46 -13.46 13.88 -7.66
N LEU A 47 -13.03 12.86 -6.89
CA LEU A 47 -11.64 12.77 -6.43
C LEU A 47 -10.66 12.58 -7.60
N LEU A 48 -11.04 11.85 -8.65
CA LEU A 48 -10.22 11.67 -9.84
C LEU A 48 -10.10 12.94 -10.69
N GLU A 49 -11.05 13.87 -10.58
CA GLU A 49 -11.00 15.18 -11.26
C GLU A 49 -10.01 16.17 -10.63
N ILE A 50 -9.53 15.90 -9.41
CA ILE A 50 -8.54 16.75 -8.75
C ILE A 50 -7.22 16.67 -9.52
N THR A 51 -6.80 17.82 -10.07
CA THR A 51 -5.60 17.92 -10.91
C THR A 51 -4.28 17.90 -10.13
N ASP A 52 -4.31 18.27 -8.84
CA ASP A 52 -3.15 18.15 -7.94
C ASP A 52 -3.06 16.72 -7.41
N ASP A 53 -2.08 15.97 -7.89
CA ASP A 53 -1.87 14.57 -7.53
C ASP A 53 -1.69 14.36 -6.01
N ALA A 54 -0.99 15.27 -5.34
CA ALA A 54 -0.75 15.16 -3.90
C ALA A 54 -2.03 15.40 -3.10
N GLU A 55 -2.87 16.36 -3.49
CA GLU A 55 -4.16 16.60 -2.86
C GLU A 55 -5.12 15.46 -3.14
N ARG A 56 -5.14 14.95 -4.37
CA ARG A 56 -5.96 13.79 -4.75
C ARG A 56 -5.63 12.57 -3.90
N ILE A 57 -4.36 12.21 -3.75
CA ILE A 57 -3.92 11.10 -2.92
C ILE A 57 -4.36 11.30 -1.46
N ARG A 58 -4.13 12.49 -0.87
CA ARG A 58 -4.55 12.79 0.50
C ARG A 58 -6.05 12.63 0.71
N GLN A 59 -6.87 13.03 -0.25
CA GLN A 59 -8.33 12.89 -0.15
C GLN A 59 -8.78 11.44 -0.27
N ILE A 60 -8.16 10.67 -1.16
CA ILE A 60 -8.39 9.24 -1.29
C ILE A 60 -8.05 8.52 0.02
N GLU A 61 -6.93 8.84 0.63
CA GLU A 61 -6.50 8.23 1.90
C GLU A 61 -7.47 8.57 3.04
N ARG A 62 -7.87 9.83 3.19
CA ARG A 62 -8.91 10.21 4.17
C ARG A 62 -10.21 9.45 3.97
N TYR A 63 -10.57 9.16 2.73
CA TYR A 63 -11.74 8.36 2.41
C TYR A 63 -11.57 6.89 2.84
N LEU A 64 -10.42 6.29 2.55
CA LEU A 64 -10.11 4.93 2.95
C LEU A 64 -10.08 4.77 4.48
N ASP A 65 -9.58 5.78 5.20
CA ASP A 65 -9.54 5.83 6.68
C ASP A 65 -10.92 5.82 7.33
N GLN A 66 -11.98 6.21 6.62
CA GLN A 66 -13.36 6.09 7.09
C GLN A 66 -13.82 4.63 7.22
N GLY A 67 -13.06 3.67 6.69
CA GLY A 67 -13.30 2.25 6.87
C GLY A 67 -14.49 1.73 6.06
N ALA A 68 -14.67 2.19 4.84
CA ALA A 68 -15.70 1.66 3.94
C ALA A 68 -15.36 0.22 3.48
N GLY A 69 -16.39 -0.56 3.17
CA GLY A 69 -16.29 -1.95 2.72
C GLY A 69 -16.24 -2.96 3.87
N SER A 70 -15.86 -4.18 3.56
CA SER A 70 -15.82 -5.30 4.51
C SER A 70 -14.77 -5.17 5.61
N CYS A 71 -13.75 -4.36 5.38
CA CYS A 71 -12.63 -4.17 6.32
C CYS A 71 -12.03 -5.48 6.84
N ILE A 72 -11.95 -6.49 5.98
CA ILE A 72 -11.55 -7.86 6.40
C ILE A 72 -10.13 -7.93 6.97
N LEU A 73 -9.28 -6.94 6.67
CA LEU A 73 -7.94 -6.86 7.25
C LEU A 73 -7.95 -6.46 8.75
N ARG A 74 -9.11 -6.16 9.34
CA ARG A 74 -9.27 -6.09 10.81
C ARG A 74 -9.12 -7.46 11.47
N GLN A 75 -9.35 -8.54 10.74
CA GLN A 75 -9.13 -9.89 11.26
C GLN A 75 -7.63 -10.14 11.36
N PRO A 76 -7.12 -10.50 12.55
CA PRO A 76 -5.69 -10.66 12.79
C PRO A 76 -5.00 -11.58 11.78
N GLN A 77 -5.62 -12.70 11.44
CA GLN A 77 -5.08 -13.68 10.48
C GLN A 77 -4.94 -13.10 9.07
N CYS A 78 -5.90 -12.27 8.64
CA CYS A 78 -5.83 -11.62 7.32
C CYS A 78 -4.71 -10.56 7.28
N ALA A 79 -4.60 -9.74 8.33
CA ALA A 79 -3.54 -8.75 8.44
C ALA A 79 -2.15 -9.41 8.52
N GLU A 80 -2.02 -10.50 9.26
CA GLU A 80 -0.78 -11.29 9.37
C GLU A 80 -0.36 -11.87 8.02
N ILE A 81 -1.30 -12.43 7.23
CA ILE A 81 -1.01 -12.91 5.87
C ILE A 81 -0.43 -11.78 5.01
N VAL A 82 -1.01 -10.59 5.08
CA VAL A 82 -0.52 -9.43 4.31
C VAL A 82 0.85 -9.00 4.81
N GLN A 83 1.04 -8.82 6.11
CA GLN A 83 2.34 -8.43 6.68
C GLN A 83 3.45 -9.43 6.33
N ASN A 84 3.18 -10.72 6.43
CA ASN A 84 4.14 -11.75 6.07
C ASN A 84 4.49 -11.72 4.58
N ALA A 85 3.53 -11.41 3.69
CA ALA A 85 3.80 -11.23 2.27
C ALA A 85 4.72 -10.04 1.99
N LEU A 86 4.53 -8.91 2.70
CA LEU A 86 5.41 -7.73 2.60
C LEU A 86 6.83 -8.03 3.08
N LEU A 87 6.98 -8.82 4.12
CA LEU A 87 8.28 -9.18 4.70
C LEU A 87 9.03 -10.24 3.92
N HIS A 88 8.32 -11.13 3.22
CA HIS A 88 8.87 -12.38 2.65
C HIS A 88 10.08 -12.16 1.73
N PHE A 89 10.05 -11.15 0.88
CA PHE A 89 11.15 -10.85 -0.05
C PHE A 89 11.97 -9.62 0.34
N HIS A 90 11.80 -9.14 1.58
CA HIS A 90 12.67 -8.09 2.11
C HIS A 90 14.13 -8.53 2.09
N GLY A 91 15.03 -7.67 1.62
CA GLY A 91 16.46 -7.97 1.47
C GLY A 91 16.84 -8.77 0.22
N THR A 92 15.88 -9.31 -0.54
CA THR A 92 16.14 -10.09 -1.76
C THR A 92 15.59 -9.47 -3.03
N ARG A 93 14.34 -9.00 -3.03
CA ARG A 93 13.72 -8.33 -4.18
C ARG A 93 13.57 -6.83 -3.97
N TYR A 94 13.47 -6.40 -2.73
CA TYR A 94 13.31 -5.02 -2.31
C TYR A 94 13.80 -4.82 -0.88
N ARG A 95 14.06 -3.56 -0.53
CA ARG A 95 14.24 -3.11 0.85
C ARG A 95 12.94 -2.47 1.33
N LEU A 96 12.21 -3.14 2.21
CA LEU A 96 11.03 -2.60 2.86
C LEU A 96 11.49 -1.64 3.98
N ILE A 97 10.95 -0.42 4.00
CA ILE A 97 11.37 0.68 4.91
C ILE A 97 10.30 0.92 5.96
N ALA A 98 9.04 1.03 5.51
CA ALA A 98 7.89 1.16 6.38
C ALA A 98 6.66 0.49 5.77
N TRP A 99 5.72 0.07 6.60
CA TRP A 99 4.41 -0.43 6.17
C TRP A 99 3.36 -0.25 7.26
N CYS A 100 2.11 -0.24 6.82
CA CYS A 100 0.96 -0.34 7.69
C CYS A 100 -0.16 -1.09 6.99
N VAL A 101 -0.65 -2.17 7.60
CA VAL A 101 -1.85 -2.88 7.14
C VAL A 101 -3.05 -2.29 7.85
N MET A 102 -3.82 -1.48 7.14
CA MET A 102 -5.05 -0.84 7.60
C MET A 102 -6.26 -1.77 7.38
N PRO A 103 -7.43 -1.48 7.96
CA PRO A 103 -8.62 -2.36 7.84
C PRO A 103 -9.05 -2.72 6.42
N ASN A 104 -8.86 -1.83 5.44
CA ASN A 104 -9.33 -1.97 4.06
C ASN A 104 -8.29 -1.58 2.99
N HIS A 105 -7.09 -1.21 3.40
CA HIS A 105 -5.97 -0.85 2.51
C HIS A 105 -4.61 -1.11 3.17
N VAL A 106 -3.55 -0.96 2.39
CA VAL A 106 -2.17 -1.19 2.83
C VAL A 106 -1.29 -0.06 2.31
N HIS A 107 -0.47 0.49 3.18
CA HIS A 107 0.64 1.37 2.82
C HIS A 107 1.95 0.62 2.91
N ALA A 108 2.85 0.83 1.95
CA ALA A 108 4.21 0.29 1.97
C ALA A 108 5.19 1.30 1.36
N LEU A 109 6.25 1.63 2.10
CA LEU A 109 7.39 2.40 1.63
C LEU A 109 8.56 1.45 1.41
N PHE A 110 9.05 1.35 0.19
CA PHE A 110 10.10 0.40 -0.14
C PHE A 110 10.90 0.82 -1.38
N GLN A 111 12.05 0.18 -1.55
CA GLN A 111 12.97 0.38 -2.67
C GLN A 111 13.14 -0.94 -3.40
N THR A 112 12.80 -0.99 -4.69
CA THR A 112 12.99 -2.20 -5.50
C THR A 112 14.46 -2.39 -5.88
N PHE A 113 14.88 -3.65 -5.99
CA PHE A 113 16.20 -4.01 -6.49
C PHE A 113 16.16 -4.25 -8.02
N PRO A 114 17.32 -4.16 -8.72
CA PRO A 114 17.40 -4.46 -10.14
C PRO A 114 16.81 -5.84 -10.48
N GLY A 115 16.03 -5.93 -11.57
CA GLY A 115 15.34 -7.16 -11.98
C GLY A 115 14.00 -7.42 -11.28
N HIS A 116 13.59 -6.54 -10.35
CA HIS A 116 12.33 -6.67 -9.61
C HIS A 116 11.47 -5.42 -9.79
N PRO A 117 10.80 -5.23 -10.94
CA PRO A 117 9.99 -4.06 -11.21
C PRO A 117 8.82 -3.91 -10.23
N LEU A 118 8.49 -2.66 -9.91
CA LEU A 118 7.47 -2.26 -8.94
C LEU A 118 6.16 -3.04 -9.12
N GLY A 119 5.62 -3.00 -10.34
CA GLY A 119 4.35 -3.66 -10.64
C GLY A 119 4.36 -5.17 -10.41
N LYS A 120 5.50 -5.86 -10.68
CA LYS A 120 5.63 -7.31 -10.42
C LYS A 120 5.70 -7.61 -8.92
N VAL A 121 6.34 -6.76 -8.14
CA VAL A 121 6.39 -6.90 -6.67
C VAL A 121 4.99 -6.79 -6.10
N ILE A 122 4.26 -5.71 -6.42
CA ILE A 122 2.90 -5.47 -5.94
C ILE A 122 1.94 -6.58 -6.41
N HIS A 123 2.05 -7.00 -7.67
CA HIS A 123 1.26 -8.11 -8.20
C HIS A 123 1.50 -9.41 -7.41
N SER A 124 2.75 -9.69 -7.04
CA SER A 124 3.06 -10.88 -6.24
C SER A 124 2.44 -10.84 -4.84
N TRP A 125 2.44 -9.67 -4.17
CA TRP A 125 1.75 -9.47 -2.90
C TRP A 125 0.25 -9.68 -3.03
N LYS A 126 -0.38 -9.01 -3.99
CA LYS A 126 -1.84 -9.10 -4.22
C LYS A 126 -2.26 -10.54 -4.56
N THR A 127 -1.54 -11.24 -5.43
CA THR A 127 -1.87 -12.61 -5.83
C THR A 127 -1.75 -13.59 -4.66
N PHE A 128 -0.64 -13.54 -3.93
CA PHE A 128 -0.42 -14.40 -2.78
C PHE A 128 -1.47 -14.18 -1.69
N THR A 129 -1.67 -12.93 -1.29
CA THR A 129 -2.60 -12.59 -0.20
C THR A 129 -4.06 -12.86 -0.59
N THR A 130 -4.46 -12.65 -1.85
CA THR A 130 -5.79 -13.05 -2.33
C THR A 130 -6.02 -14.53 -2.14
N ARG A 131 -5.05 -15.36 -2.57
CA ARG A 131 -5.18 -16.81 -2.44
C ARG A 131 -5.29 -17.26 -0.99
N GLU A 132 -4.39 -16.80 -0.12
CA GLU A 132 -4.33 -17.24 1.27
C GLU A 132 -5.52 -16.71 2.10
N ILE A 133 -5.91 -15.45 1.90
CA ILE A 133 -7.07 -14.87 2.60
C ILE A 133 -8.38 -15.52 2.13
N ASN A 134 -8.57 -15.72 0.83
CA ASN A 134 -9.74 -16.39 0.30
C ASN A 134 -9.85 -17.83 0.84
N LYS A 135 -8.73 -18.55 0.90
CA LYS A 135 -8.67 -19.88 1.51
C LYS A 135 -9.05 -19.84 3.00
N HIS A 136 -8.51 -18.89 3.76
CA HIS A 136 -8.80 -18.74 5.20
C HIS A 136 -10.27 -18.42 5.47
N LEU A 137 -10.85 -17.53 4.66
CA LEU A 137 -12.23 -17.07 4.79
C LEU A 137 -13.26 -17.96 4.05
N GLN A 138 -12.80 -19.03 3.38
CA GLN A 138 -13.65 -19.91 2.55
C GLN A 138 -14.50 -19.13 1.53
N ARG A 139 -13.87 -18.16 0.87
CA ARG A 139 -14.49 -17.31 -0.13
C ARG A 139 -13.72 -17.36 -1.45
N ASP A 140 -14.36 -16.92 -2.52
CA ASP A 140 -13.78 -16.75 -3.86
C ASP A 140 -13.85 -15.29 -4.32
N GLY A 141 -13.20 -15.00 -5.45
CA GLY A 141 -13.27 -13.72 -6.13
C GLY A 141 -12.11 -12.78 -5.77
N PRO A 142 -12.15 -11.55 -6.30
CA PRO A 142 -11.10 -10.56 -6.10
C PRO A 142 -11.05 -10.10 -4.64
N LEU A 143 -9.82 -9.92 -4.13
CA LEU A 143 -9.58 -9.32 -2.83
C LEU A 143 -9.23 -7.84 -2.97
N TRP A 144 -8.36 -7.52 -3.90
CA TRP A 144 -7.79 -6.19 -4.10
C TRP A 144 -8.37 -5.51 -5.32
N GLN A 145 -8.48 -4.19 -5.26
CA GLN A 145 -8.66 -3.38 -6.44
C GLN A 145 -7.50 -3.62 -7.43
N GLU A 146 -7.75 -3.53 -8.72
CA GLU A 146 -6.75 -3.84 -9.74
C GLU A 146 -5.55 -2.90 -9.65
N ASP A 147 -5.81 -1.61 -9.56
CA ASP A 147 -4.78 -0.58 -9.53
C ASP A 147 -4.26 -0.26 -8.12
N TYR A 148 -3.24 0.59 -8.03
CA TYR A 148 -2.61 1.08 -6.81
C TYR A 148 -2.13 2.51 -7.02
N PHE A 149 -1.86 3.24 -5.94
CA PHE A 149 -1.23 4.56 -5.97
C PHE A 149 0.24 4.41 -5.65
N ASP A 150 1.10 5.14 -6.36
CA ASP A 150 2.52 5.22 -6.01
C ASP A 150 3.05 6.65 -6.10
N THR A 151 3.96 6.98 -5.20
CA THR A 151 4.68 8.24 -5.16
C THR A 151 6.14 7.95 -4.87
N PHE A 152 7.05 8.53 -5.65
CA PHE A 152 8.48 8.37 -5.40
C PHE A 152 9.02 9.44 -4.44
N MET A 153 9.96 9.03 -3.61
CA MET A 153 10.64 9.94 -2.68
C MET A 153 11.69 10.76 -3.41
N ARG A 154 11.65 12.09 -3.24
CA ARG A 154 12.54 13.05 -3.91
C ARG A 154 13.86 13.22 -3.16
N ASP A 155 13.81 13.12 -1.83
CA ASP A 155 14.92 13.32 -0.92
C ASP A 155 14.66 12.57 0.41
N ASP A 156 15.63 12.63 1.31
CA ASP A 156 15.55 11.97 2.62
C ASP A 156 14.48 12.58 3.52
N GLU A 157 14.25 13.89 3.45
CA GLU A 157 13.23 14.58 4.24
C GLU A 157 11.83 14.09 3.84
N HIS A 158 11.57 14.01 2.54
CA HIS A 158 10.32 13.45 2.01
C HIS A 158 10.15 11.98 2.43
N GLN A 159 11.22 11.17 2.38
CA GLN A 159 11.18 9.79 2.82
C GLN A 159 10.86 9.65 4.32
N TRP A 160 11.44 10.49 5.17
CA TRP A 160 11.18 10.49 6.60
C TRP A 160 9.74 10.90 6.92
N ALA A 161 9.25 11.95 6.26
CA ALA A 161 7.87 12.40 6.41
C ALA A 161 6.88 11.30 6.01
N GLU A 162 7.12 10.63 4.90
CA GLU A 162 6.27 9.54 4.41
C GLU A 162 6.32 8.31 5.35
N LYS A 163 7.49 7.96 5.86
CA LYS A 163 7.62 6.90 6.86
C LYS A 163 6.80 7.21 8.12
N ASP A 164 6.94 8.41 8.68
CA ASP A 164 6.18 8.84 9.87
C ASP A 164 4.68 8.83 9.60
N TYR A 165 4.26 9.32 8.42
CA TYR A 165 2.87 9.29 7.99
C TYR A 165 2.32 7.84 7.96
N ILE A 166 3.01 6.91 7.32
CA ILE A 166 2.61 5.50 7.23
C ILE A 166 2.50 4.86 8.62
N GLU A 167 3.49 5.08 9.49
CA GLU A 167 3.50 4.50 10.82
C GLU A 167 2.44 5.10 11.76
N ARG A 168 2.05 6.37 11.53
CA ARG A 168 1.00 7.06 12.31
C ARG A 168 -0.40 6.91 11.73
N ASN A 169 -0.54 6.30 10.57
CA ASN A 169 -1.84 6.16 9.90
C ASN A 169 -2.93 5.57 10.81
N PRO A 170 -2.70 4.52 11.61
CA PRO A 170 -3.70 4.00 12.54
C PRO A 170 -4.11 4.97 13.65
N VAL A 171 -3.21 5.89 14.02
CA VAL A 171 -3.53 6.96 14.99
C VAL A 171 -4.39 8.02 14.32
N ASN A 172 -4.04 8.43 13.11
CA ASN A 172 -4.77 9.44 12.33
C ASN A 172 -6.20 8.96 12.02
N ALA A 173 -6.37 7.66 11.74
CA ALA A 173 -7.67 7.01 11.55
C ALA A 173 -8.43 6.74 12.87
N GLY A 174 -7.89 7.11 14.02
CA GLY A 174 -8.54 6.91 15.34
C GLY A 174 -8.64 5.46 15.80
N LEU A 175 -7.87 4.54 15.20
CA LEU A 175 -7.90 3.10 15.54
C LEU A 175 -7.12 2.79 16.82
N VAL A 176 -6.07 3.54 17.09
CA VAL A 176 -5.22 3.43 18.28
C VAL A 176 -4.74 4.81 18.74
N GLN A 177 -4.30 4.91 19.99
CA GLN A 177 -3.78 6.18 20.54
C GLN A 177 -2.28 6.40 20.24
N ARG A 178 -1.53 5.34 19.94
CA ARG A 178 -0.08 5.38 19.68
C ARG A 178 0.26 4.41 18.54
N ALA A 179 1.15 4.79 17.65
CA ALA A 179 1.56 3.98 16.50
C ALA A 179 2.06 2.58 16.91
N LEU A 180 2.81 2.48 18.00
CA LEU A 180 3.31 1.21 18.55
C LEU A 180 2.21 0.25 19.01
N ALA A 181 0.99 0.73 19.21
CA ALA A 181 -0.14 -0.11 19.62
C ALA A 181 -0.83 -0.81 18.43
N TRP A 182 -0.44 -0.47 17.18
CA TRP A 182 -0.98 -1.13 15.99
C TRP A 182 -0.06 -2.27 15.56
N PRO A 183 -0.45 -3.55 15.73
CA PRO A 183 0.45 -4.69 15.57
C PRO A 183 0.90 -4.94 14.13
N TRP A 184 0.14 -4.42 13.14
CA TRP A 184 0.34 -4.69 11.73
C TRP A 184 1.06 -3.52 11.01
N SER A 185 2.10 -2.97 11.68
CA SER A 185 2.89 -1.86 11.14
C SER A 185 4.37 -2.00 11.47
N SER A 186 5.22 -1.32 10.68
CA SER A 186 6.65 -1.22 10.92
C SER A 186 6.98 -0.57 12.28
N ALA A 187 6.16 0.34 12.79
CA ALA A 187 6.35 0.94 14.11
C ALA A 187 6.36 -0.11 15.22
N SER A 188 5.35 -0.97 15.25
CA SER A 188 5.24 -2.06 16.23
C SER A 188 6.31 -3.15 16.01
N TRP A 189 6.55 -3.51 14.75
CA TRP A 189 7.54 -4.52 14.37
C TRP A 189 8.95 -4.15 14.82
N ASN A 190 9.40 -2.95 14.52
CA ASN A 190 10.73 -2.46 14.89
C ASN A 190 10.91 -2.38 16.40
N ALA A 191 9.87 -2.00 17.14
CA ALA A 191 9.89 -1.98 18.59
C ALA A 191 10.00 -3.38 19.23
N SER A 192 9.50 -4.42 18.55
CA SER A 192 9.61 -5.81 19.03
C SER A 192 10.97 -6.45 18.76
N MET A 193 11.79 -5.84 17.88
CA MET A 193 13.13 -6.30 17.52
C MET A 193 14.25 -5.55 18.27
N ALA A 194 13.93 -4.46 18.96
CA ALA A 194 14.87 -3.62 19.71
C ALA A 194 14.98 -4.07 21.15
#